data_bc8a530f2f284d4e1c5b41aba46e043f
#
_entry.id   bc8a530f2f284d4e1c5b41aba46e043f
#
_cell.length_a   1.000
_cell.length_b   1.000
_cell.length_c   1.000
_cell.angle_alpha   90.00
_cell.angle_beta   90.00
_cell.angle_gamma   90.00
#
_symmetry.space_group_name_H-M   'P 1'
#
loop_
_entity.id
_entity.type
_entity.pdbx_description
1 polymer ?
#
loop_
_entity_poly.entity_id
_entity_poly.type
_entity_poly.pdbx_seq_one_letter_code
_entity_poly.pdbx_strand_id
1 'polypeptide(L)'
;MRFTNLALALAVTGTAAVTTAHAARDTIQIAGSSTVLPYASIVAEEFGNTFPQFKTPVVGSGGSSGGLKQFCNGVGDNTIDIANSSRQIKSTELAECKKNGVNQVLEIKIGYDGIVFASNANKAAYKLRPQHVFAALAAELPANGKMVANPYTRWNQIDKNLPNEPITLVIPASNHGTREVFQEKMVDAGCETYAAIKSLDKDAKKKACTTFRKDR
;
A
#
# COMPACT_ATOMS: atom_id res chain seq x y z
N MET A 1 50.89 14.46 75.47
CA MET A 1 50.78 13.91 74.15
C MET A 1 49.33 13.49 73.95
N ARG A 2 48.54 14.24 73.14
CA ARG A 2 47.12 13.92 72.81
C ARG A 2 47.05 13.47 71.39
N PHE A 3 46.61 12.23 71.16
CA PHE A 3 46.34 11.70 69.86
C PHE A 3 44.91 11.98 69.52
N THR A 4 44.68 12.77 68.46
CA THR A 4 43.38 13.03 67.87
C THR A 4 43.11 12.02 66.77
N ASN A 5 42.11 11.17 66.98
CA ASN A 5 41.63 10.23 65.97
C ASN A 5 40.74 10.95 64.97
N LEU A 6 41.16 11.02 63.71
CA LEU A 6 40.40 11.55 62.60
C LEU A 6 39.64 10.41 61.96
N ALA A 7 38.32 10.35 62.19
CA ALA A 7 37.44 9.35 61.51
C ALA A 7 37.03 9.89 60.15
N LEU A 8 37.47 9.20 59.08
CA LEU A 8 37.11 9.48 57.70
C LEU A 8 35.80 8.76 57.37
N ALA A 9 34.69 9.52 57.30
CA ALA A 9 33.40 8.96 56.86
C ALA A 9 33.35 8.95 55.34
N LEU A 10 33.40 7.73 54.74
CA LEU A 10 33.11 7.52 53.33
C LEU A 10 31.59 7.59 53.08
N ALA A 11 31.11 8.66 52.48
CA ALA A 11 29.75 8.75 51.97
C ALA A 11 29.67 8.02 50.61
N VAL A 12 29.07 6.82 50.59
CA VAL A 12 28.74 6.11 49.38
C VAL A 12 27.46 6.70 48.82
N THR A 13 27.58 7.61 47.84
CA THR A 13 26.42 8.08 47.05
C THR A 13 26.05 7.01 46.04
N GLY A 14 25.08 6.17 46.39
CA GLY A 14 24.45 5.25 45.48
C GLY A 14 23.60 6.02 44.47
N THR A 15 24.09 6.18 43.25
CA THR A 15 23.25 6.60 42.10
C THR A 15 22.26 5.50 41.78
N ALA A 16 21.01 5.64 42.25
CA ALA A 16 19.92 4.82 41.80
C ALA A 16 19.67 5.16 40.32
N ALA A 17 20.09 4.27 39.43
CA ALA A 17 19.69 4.29 38.02
C ALA A 17 18.18 4.08 37.96
N VAL A 18 17.40 5.15 37.79
CA VAL A 18 15.98 5.07 37.52
C VAL A 18 15.86 4.52 36.07
N THR A 19 15.74 3.21 35.96
CA THR A 19 15.30 2.60 34.69
C THR A 19 13.87 3.03 34.47
N THR A 20 13.63 3.97 33.56
CA THR A 20 12.30 4.28 33.06
C THR A 20 11.81 3.01 32.36
N ALA A 21 10.98 2.23 33.04
CA ALA A 21 10.21 1.17 32.42
C ALA A 21 9.28 1.88 31.41
N HIS A 22 9.61 1.81 30.12
CA HIS A 22 8.68 2.16 29.08
C HIS A 22 7.56 1.13 29.17
N ALA A 23 6.37 1.57 29.60
CA ALA A 23 5.20 0.74 29.55
C ALA A 23 4.97 0.37 28.08
N ALA A 24 5.05 -0.93 27.76
CA ALA A 24 4.73 -1.43 26.44
C ALA A 24 3.32 -0.98 26.06
N ARG A 25 3.12 -0.63 24.80
CA ARG A 25 1.79 -0.27 24.28
C ARG A 25 0.81 -1.42 24.52
N ASP A 26 -0.33 -1.13 25.12
CA ASP A 26 -1.37 -2.08 25.48
C ASP A 26 -2.50 -2.17 24.44
N THR A 27 -2.33 -1.50 23.29
CA THR A 27 -3.33 -1.43 22.23
C THR A 27 -2.74 -1.93 20.92
N ILE A 28 -3.39 -2.90 20.28
CA ILE A 28 -3.02 -3.42 18.96
C ILE A 28 -3.27 -2.35 17.91
N GLN A 29 -2.25 -2.03 17.13
CA GLN A 29 -2.32 -1.06 16.03
C GLN A 29 -2.35 -1.81 14.69
N ILE A 30 -3.37 -1.53 13.89
CA ILE A 30 -3.62 -2.16 12.60
C ILE A 30 -3.75 -1.08 11.54
N ALA A 31 -3.08 -1.21 10.39
CA ALA A 31 -3.28 -0.28 9.28
C ALA A 31 -3.10 -0.99 7.93
N GLY A 32 -3.64 -0.38 6.87
CA GLY A 32 -3.39 -0.85 5.52
C GLY A 32 -4.58 -0.78 4.57
N SER A 33 -4.90 -1.90 3.95
CA SER A 33 -5.87 -2.02 2.86
C SER A 33 -7.24 -1.43 3.21
N SER A 34 -7.73 -0.52 2.37
CA SER A 34 -9.10 0.01 2.45
C SER A 34 -10.17 -1.04 2.16
N THR A 35 -9.84 -2.09 1.40
CA THR A 35 -10.71 -3.24 1.15
C THR A 35 -10.92 -4.07 2.41
N VAL A 36 -9.86 -4.29 3.19
CA VAL A 36 -9.90 -5.09 4.42
C VAL A 36 -10.40 -4.28 5.62
N LEU A 37 -10.26 -2.95 5.58
CA LEU A 37 -10.61 -2.04 6.67
C LEU A 37 -12.00 -2.31 7.31
N PRO A 38 -13.11 -2.42 6.55
CA PRO A 38 -14.42 -2.62 7.16
C PRO A 38 -14.51 -3.95 7.91
N TYR A 39 -13.91 -5.00 7.40
CA TYR A 39 -13.88 -6.31 8.06
C TYR A 39 -13.01 -6.29 9.33
N ALA A 40 -11.83 -5.72 9.24
CA ALA A 40 -10.91 -5.58 10.37
C ALA A 40 -11.50 -4.70 11.48
N SER A 41 -12.28 -3.67 11.14
CA SER A 41 -12.95 -2.82 12.11
C SER A 41 -14.03 -3.57 12.89
N ILE A 42 -14.84 -4.40 12.21
CA ILE A 42 -15.84 -5.25 12.87
C ILE A 42 -15.15 -6.25 13.81
N VAL A 43 -14.08 -6.91 13.35
CA VAL A 43 -13.34 -7.87 14.17
C VAL A 43 -12.69 -7.19 15.38
N ALA A 44 -12.15 -5.98 15.23
CA ALA A 44 -11.59 -5.21 16.33
C ALA A 44 -12.65 -4.82 17.38
N GLU A 45 -13.83 -4.40 16.93
CA GLU A 45 -14.96 -4.09 17.81
C GLU A 45 -15.44 -5.34 18.58
N GLU A 46 -15.64 -6.45 17.89
CA GLU A 46 -16.03 -7.73 18.50
C GLU A 46 -14.98 -8.25 19.47
N PHE A 47 -13.69 -8.06 19.17
CA PHE A 47 -12.62 -8.39 20.10
C PHE A 47 -12.73 -7.58 21.39
N GLY A 48 -12.94 -6.26 21.30
CA GLY A 48 -13.11 -5.41 22.47
C GLY A 48 -14.33 -5.76 23.31
N ASN A 49 -15.44 -6.14 22.65
CA ASN A 49 -16.67 -6.58 23.32
C ASN A 49 -16.50 -7.94 24.02
N THR A 50 -15.80 -8.87 23.36
CA THR A 50 -15.61 -10.25 23.86
C THR A 50 -14.56 -10.32 24.95
N PHE A 51 -13.53 -9.49 24.86
CA PHE A 51 -12.37 -9.49 25.77
C PHE A 51 -12.18 -8.11 26.43
N PRO A 52 -13.08 -7.68 27.34
CA PRO A 52 -13.07 -6.34 27.91
C PRO A 52 -11.84 -6.02 28.79
N GLN A 53 -11.04 -7.03 29.12
CA GLN A 53 -9.75 -6.86 29.79
C GLN A 53 -8.65 -6.30 28.88
N PHE A 54 -8.85 -6.31 27.57
CA PHE A 54 -7.94 -5.73 26.58
C PHE A 54 -8.54 -4.48 25.95
N LYS A 55 -7.71 -3.54 25.52
CA LYS A 55 -8.17 -2.40 24.74
C LYS A 55 -8.59 -2.84 23.33
N THR A 56 -9.66 -2.24 22.83
CA THR A 56 -10.10 -2.44 21.45
C THR A 56 -8.97 -2.07 20.48
N PRO A 57 -8.60 -2.96 19.54
CA PRO A 57 -7.61 -2.65 18.52
C PRO A 57 -7.98 -1.42 17.69
N VAL A 58 -6.99 -0.61 17.34
CA VAL A 58 -7.16 0.57 16.47
C VAL A 58 -6.89 0.17 15.03
N VAL A 59 -7.84 0.41 14.14
CA VAL A 59 -7.73 0.05 12.72
C VAL A 59 -7.71 1.32 11.87
N GLY A 60 -6.62 1.52 11.14
CA GLY A 60 -6.41 2.63 10.22
C GLY A 60 -6.38 2.22 8.76
N SER A 61 -6.67 3.19 7.87
CA SER A 61 -6.52 3.05 6.44
C SER A 61 -5.16 3.62 5.98
N GLY A 62 -4.71 3.23 4.78
CA GLY A 62 -3.46 3.73 4.18
C GLY A 62 -3.09 3.00 2.89
N GLY A 63 -3.98 2.09 2.42
CA GLY A 63 -3.69 1.17 1.32
C GLY A 63 -2.74 0.05 1.72
N SER A 64 -2.71 -1.02 0.94
CA SER A 64 -1.87 -2.20 1.24
C SER A 64 -0.38 -1.83 1.33
N SER A 65 0.14 -1.08 0.37
CA SER A 65 1.55 -0.63 0.37
C SER A 65 1.87 0.28 1.56
N GLY A 66 0.95 1.17 1.95
CA GLY A 66 1.12 2.06 3.10
C GLY A 66 1.18 1.30 4.42
N GLY A 67 0.26 0.35 4.63
CA GLY A 67 0.25 -0.52 5.81
C GLY A 67 1.50 -1.40 5.89
N LEU A 68 1.86 -2.08 4.80
CA LEU A 68 3.06 -2.91 4.74
C LEU A 68 4.34 -2.10 4.99
N LYS A 69 4.42 -0.86 4.48
CA LYS A 69 5.55 0.02 4.77
C LYS A 69 5.63 0.38 6.25
N GLN A 70 4.50 0.71 6.90
CA GLN A 70 4.47 1.00 8.33
C GLN A 70 4.87 -0.24 9.15
N PHE A 71 4.35 -1.41 8.79
CA PHE A 71 4.69 -2.68 9.43
C PHE A 71 6.18 -3.01 9.31
N CYS A 72 6.77 -2.79 8.13
CA CYS A 72 8.19 -3.04 7.87
C CYS A 72 9.13 -1.93 8.38
N ASN A 73 8.64 -0.90 9.08
CA ASN A 73 9.51 0.13 9.66
C ASN A 73 10.30 -0.32 10.90
N GLY A 74 9.94 -1.47 11.48
CA GLY A 74 10.63 -2.02 12.65
C GLY A 74 9.69 -2.73 13.61
N VAL A 75 10.21 -3.00 14.81
CA VAL A 75 9.48 -3.62 15.92
C VAL A 75 9.50 -2.67 17.09
N GLY A 76 8.35 -2.44 17.73
CA GLY A 76 8.23 -1.61 18.93
C GLY A 76 6.99 -0.71 18.94
N ASP A 77 6.87 0.12 19.97
CA ASP A 77 5.67 0.89 20.27
C ASP A 77 5.28 1.93 19.21
N ASN A 78 6.22 2.34 18.37
CA ASN A 78 6.04 3.32 17.30
C ASN A 78 5.71 2.69 15.94
N THR A 79 5.51 1.38 15.88
CA THR A 79 5.17 0.63 14.67
C THR A 79 3.81 -0.04 14.83
N ILE A 80 3.18 -0.43 13.72
CA ILE A 80 1.94 -1.19 13.76
C ILE A 80 2.23 -2.68 13.98
N ASP A 81 1.27 -3.39 14.60
CA ASP A 81 1.39 -4.83 14.89
C ASP A 81 0.89 -5.68 13.73
N ILE A 82 -0.12 -5.20 12.99
CA ILE A 82 -0.75 -5.93 11.90
C ILE A 82 -0.90 -5.00 10.68
N ALA A 83 -0.44 -5.49 9.53
CA ALA A 83 -0.72 -4.82 8.25
C ALA A 83 -1.86 -5.53 7.53
N ASN A 84 -2.93 -4.82 7.24
CA ASN A 84 -3.98 -5.29 6.35
C ASN A 84 -3.57 -5.14 4.90
N SER A 85 -3.73 -6.19 4.10
CA SER A 85 -3.38 -6.16 2.68
C SER A 85 -4.43 -6.86 1.83
N SER A 86 -4.74 -6.28 0.66
CA SER A 86 -5.58 -6.90 -0.38
C SER A 86 -4.76 -7.67 -1.42
N ARG A 87 -3.47 -7.83 -1.18
CA ARG A 87 -2.53 -8.60 -2.00
C ARG A 87 -1.45 -9.23 -1.14
N GLN A 88 -0.78 -10.21 -1.67
CA GLN A 88 0.41 -10.78 -1.05
C GLN A 88 1.52 -9.73 -0.88
N ILE A 89 2.30 -9.84 0.19
CA ILE A 89 3.49 -9.01 0.39
C ILE A 89 4.53 -9.28 -0.70
N LYS A 90 5.14 -8.23 -1.23
CA LYS A 90 6.15 -8.34 -2.29
C LYS A 90 7.52 -8.72 -1.70
N SER A 91 8.36 -9.38 -2.50
CA SER A 91 9.73 -9.71 -2.09
C SER A 91 10.56 -8.49 -1.69
N THR A 92 10.34 -7.36 -2.35
CA THR A 92 11.00 -6.08 -2.02
C THR A 92 10.55 -5.51 -0.67
N GLU A 93 9.28 -5.68 -0.31
CA GLU A 93 8.74 -5.29 0.99
C GLU A 93 9.25 -6.19 2.11
N LEU A 94 9.32 -7.52 1.86
CA LEU A 94 9.95 -8.46 2.79
C LEU A 94 11.43 -8.15 3.03
N ALA A 95 12.17 -7.75 2.00
CA ALA A 95 13.56 -7.33 2.14
C ALA A 95 13.71 -6.07 3.01
N GLU A 96 12.79 -5.10 2.86
CA GLU A 96 12.77 -3.91 3.71
C GLU A 96 12.37 -4.23 5.15
N CYS A 97 11.38 -5.10 5.36
CA CYS A 97 11.05 -5.64 6.69
C CYS A 97 12.29 -6.20 7.39
N LYS A 98 12.99 -7.10 6.72
CA LYS A 98 14.20 -7.76 7.25
C LYS A 98 15.31 -6.75 7.57
N LYS A 99 15.53 -5.77 6.70
CA LYS A 99 16.53 -4.69 6.90
C LYS A 99 16.24 -3.88 8.17
N ASN A 100 14.96 -3.68 8.49
CA ASN A 100 14.50 -2.93 9.64
C ASN A 100 14.24 -3.81 10.88
N GLY A 101 14.72 -5.05 10.91
CA GLY A 101 14.64 -5.95 12.05
C GLY A 101 13.34 -6.75 12.18
N VAL A 102 12.40 -6.61 11.24
CA VAL A 102 11.20 -7.46 11.18
C VAL A 102 11.57 -8.77 10.44
N ASN A 103 12.09 -9.73 11.19
CA ASN A 103 12.69 -10.94 10.64
C ASN A 103 11.69 -12.06 10.32
N GLN A 104 10.52 -12.03 10.94
CA GLN A 104 9.46 -13.01 10.73
C GLN A 104 8.16 -12.29 10.36
N VAL A 105 7.59 -12.64 9.23
CA VAL A 105 6.31 -12.14 8.75
C VAL A 105 5.39 -13.33 8.53
N LEU A 106 4.28 -13.35 9.25
CA LEU A 106 3.21 -14.34 9.06
C LEU A 106 2.13 -13.71 8.18
N GLU A 107 1.83 -14.34 7.06
CA GLU A 107 0.72 -13.95 6.19
C GLU A 107 -0.48 -14.88 6.41
N ILE A 108 -1.61 -14.31 6.82
CA ILE A 108 -2.86 -15.05 7.03
C ILE A 108 -3.87 -14.60 5.98
N LYS A 109 -4.26 -15.53 5.11
CA LYS A 109 -5.28 -15.28 4.10
C LYS A 109 -6.68 -15.46 4.73
N ILE A 110 -7.45 -14.37 4.79
CA ILE A 110 -8.80 -14.36 5.38
C ILE A 110 -9.91 -14.49 4.34
N GLY A 111 -9.62 -14.26 3.05
CA GLY A 111 -10.63 -14.34 1.99
C GLY A 111 -10.09 -13.89 0.64
N TYR A 112 -11.00 -13.75 -0.31
CA TYR A 112 -10.74 -13.24 -1.65
C TYR A 112 -11.65 -12.04 -1.91
N ASP A 113 -11.13 -11.08 -2.68
CA ASP A 113 -11.87 -9.95 -3.22
C ASP A 113 -11.73 -9.90 -4.73
N GLY A 114 -12.66 -9.25 -5.42
CA GLY A 114 -12.67 -9.16 -6.87
C GLY A 114 -12.99 -7.75 -7.35
N ILE A 115 -12.22 -7.27 -8.33
CA ILE A 115 -12.52 -6.04 -9.06
C ILE A 115 -13.13 -6.44 -10.40
N VAL A 116 -14.30 -5.87 -10.71
CA VAL A 116 -15.02 -6.14 -11.95
C VAL A 116 -15.21 -4.84 -12.74
N PHE A 117 -15.26 -4.98 -14.06
CA PHE A 117 -15.73 -3.93 -14.94
C PHE A 117 -17.20 -4.20 -15.24
N ALA A 118 -18.05 -3.24 -14.93
CA ALA A 118 -19.48 -3.33 -15.18
C ALA A 118 -19.89 -2.33 -16.25
N SER A 119 -20.84 -2.71 -17.10
CA SER A 119 -21.47 -1.84 -18.07
C SER A 119 -22.99 -2.06 -18.07
N ASN A 120 -23.72 -1.11 -18.64
CA ASN A 120 -25.17 -1.28 -18.82
C ASN A 120 -25.45 -2.48 -19.73
N ALA A 121 -26.29 -3.41 -19.28
CA ALA A 121 -26.64 -4.63 -20.01
C ALA A 121 -27.28 -4.36 -21.40
N ASN A 122 -27.92 -3.20 -21.58
CA ASN A 122 -28.57 -2.78 -22.83
C ASN A 122 -27.62 -2.04 -23.80
N LYS A 123 -26.32 -1.90 -23.45
CA LYS A 123 -25.30 -1.29 -24.31
C LYS A 123 -24.33 -2.34 -24.84
N ALA A 124 -23.60 -1.95 -25.89
CA ALA A 124 -22.55 -2.81 -26.44
C ALA A 124 -21.51 -3.18 -25.37
N ALA A 125 -21.15 -4.44 -25.28
CA ALA A 125 -20.18 -4.93 -24.31
C ALA A 125 -18.76 -4.45 -24.66
N TYR A 126 -18.04 -3.98 -23.65
CA TYR A 126 -16.63 -3.64 -23.77
C TYR A 126 -15.78 -4.89 -23.52
N LYS A 127 -15.21 -5.46 -24.56
CA LYS A 127 -14.23 -6.57 -24.44
C LYS A 127 -12.84 -6.00 -24.16
N LEU A 128 -12.66 -5.41 -22.97
CA LEU A 128 -11.43 -4.75 -22.58
C LEU A 128 -10.30 -5.74 -22.30
N ARG A 129 -9.09 -5.33 -22.67
CA ARG A 129 -7.81 -5.96 -22.30
C ARG A 129 -6.96 -4.90 -21.59
N PRO A 130 -5.93 -5.30 -20.82
CA PRO A 130 -5.04 -4.36 -20.14
C PRO A 130 -4.47 -3.28 -21.06
N GLN A 131 -4.05 -3.62 -22.28
CA GLN A 131 -3.54 -2.64 -23.24
C GLN A 131 -4.56 -1.58 -23.66
N HIS A 132 -5.85 -1.93 -23.74
CA HIS A 132 -6.91 -0.97 -24.08
C HIS A 132 -7.10 0.04 -22.94
N VAL A 133 -7.08 -0.44 -21.70
CA VAL A 133 -7.20 0.39 -20.51
C VAL A 133 -6.02 1.34 -20.38
N PHE A 134 -4.79 0.84 -20.56
CA PHE A 134 -3.60 1.67 -20.58
C PHE A 134 -3.66 2.72 -21.71
N ALA A 135 -4.00 2.31 -22.93
CA ALA A 135 -4.11 3.22 -24.07
C ALA A 135 -5.17 4.32 -23.87
N ALA A 136 -6.24 4.02 -23.12
CA ALA A 136 -7.24 5.03 -22.79
C ALA A 136 -6.74 6.03 -21.73
N LEU A 137 -5.95 5.55 -20.76
CA LEU A 137 -5.52 6.32 -19.58
C LEU A 137 -4.22 7.12 -19.78
N ALA A 138 -3.26 6.58 -20.54
CA ALA A 138 -1.94 7.16 -20.66
C ALA A 138 -1.97 8.60 -21.22
N ALA A 139 -1.17 9.48 -20.64
CA ALA A 139 -1.00 10.83 -21.19
C ALA A 139 -0.26 10.80 -22.52
N GLU A 140 0.70 9.91 -22.65
CA GLU A 140 1.52 9.74 -23.86
C GLU A 140 1.57 8.26 -24.27
N LEU A 141 1.67 8.03 -25.56
CA LEU A 141 1.84 6.70 -26.15
C LEU A 141 3.03 6.67 -27.13
N PRO A 142 3.69 5.53 -27.30
CA PRO A 142 4.79 5.42 -28.24
C PRO A 142 4.27 5.44 -29.68
N ALA A 143 4.81 6.35 -30.50
CA ALA A 143 4.58 6.41 -31.94
C ALA A 143 5.88 6.85 -32.66
N ASN A 144 6.25 6.16 -33.73
CA ASN A 144 7.42 6.47 -34.56
C ASN A 144 8.73 6.65 -33.75
N GLY A 145 8.95 5.79 -32.75
CA GLY A 145 10.15 5.81 -31.90
C GLY A 145 10.19 6.93 -30.85
N LYS A 146 9.10 7.66 -30.62
CA LYS A 146 9.00 8.73 -29.63
C LYS A 146 7.71 8.56 -28.80
N MET A 147 7.72 9.12 -27.59
CA MET A 147 6.48 9.29 -26.80
C MET A 147 5.77 10.54 -27.32
N VAL A 148 4.50 10.41 -27.66
CA VAL A 148 3.65 11.49 -28.18
C VAL A 148 2.37 11.58 -27.35
N ALA A 149 1.79 12.77 -27.29
CA ALA A 149 0.50 12.98 -26.63
C ALA A 149 -0.54 11.98 -27.14
N ASN A 150 -1.32 11.40 -26.22
CA ASN A 150 -2.31 10.38 -26.55
C ASN A 150 -3.39 10.92 -27.49
N PRO A 151 -3.51 10.43 -28.73
CA PRO A 151 -4.43 10.96 -29.72
C PRO A 151 -5.86 10.40 -29.58
N TYR A 152 -6.06 9.35 -28.81
CA TYR A 152 -7.33 8.64 -28.75
C TYR A 152 -8.40 9.44 -28.00
N THR A 153 -9.56 9.59 -28.62
CA THR A 153 -10.73 10.26 -28.04
C THR A 153 -11.94 9.31 -27.94
N ARG A 154 -11.89 8.19 -28.66
CA ARG A 154 -12.95 7.17 -28.72
C ARG A 154 -12.34 5.78 -28.57
N TRP A 155 -13.11 4.85 -27.99
CA TRP A 155 -12.66 3.49 -27.74
C TRP A 155 -12.33 2.72 -29.02
N ASN A 156 -13.12 2.89 -30.08
CA ASN A 156 -12.85 2.22 -31.37
C ASN A 156 -11.61 2.73 -32.11
N GLN A 157 -11.00 3.84 -31.69
CA GLN A 157 -9.70 4.30 -32.18
C GLN A 157 -8.56 3.47 -31.58
N ILE A 158 -8.75 2.94 -30.36
CA ILE A 158 -7.80 2.06 -29.71
C ILE A 158 -7.87 0.65 -30.32
N ASP A 159 -9.08 0.11 -30.46
CA ASP A 159 -9.35 -1.17 -31.11
C ASP A 159 -10.70 -1.08 -31.83
N LYS A 160 -10.73 -1.43 -33.12
CA LYS A 160 -11.92 -1.37 -33.99
C LYS A 160 -13.08 -2.23 -33.48
N ASN A 161 -12.79 -3.24 -32.64
CA ASN A 161 -13.79 -4.11 -32.03
C ASN A 161 -14.43 -3.50 -30.78
N LEU A 162 -13.95 -2.36 -30.30
CA LEU A 162 -14.56 -1.63 -29.19
C LEU A 162 -15.66 -0.69 -29.69
N PRO A 163 -16.62 -0.34 -28.85
CA PRO A 163 -17.70 0.59 -29.21
C PRO A 163 -17.20 1.95 -29.69
N ASN A 164 -17.92 2.56 -30.64
CA ASN A 164 -17.65 3.93 -31.07
C ASN A 164 -18.21 4.94 -30.06
N GLU A 165 -17.72 4.88 -28.82
CA GLU A 165 -18.11 5.75 -27.71
C GLU A 165 -16.93 6.64 -27.31
N PRO A 166 -17.19 7.86 -26.83
CA PRO A 166 -16.15 8.71 -26.25
C PRO A 166 -15.45 8.01 -25.08
N ILE A 167 -14.15 8.25 -24.93
CA ILE A 167 -13.42 7.83 -23.77
C ILE A 167 -13.74 8.81 -22.64
N THR A 168 -14.38 8.31 -21.58
CA THR A 168 -14.61 9.04 -20.31
C THR A 168 -14.06 8.15 -19.19
N LEU A 169 -13.20 8.72 -18.36
CA LEU A 169 -12.43 7.96 -17.40
C LEU A 169 -12.69 8.45 -15.97
N VAL A 170 -13.17 7.55 -15.14
CA VAL A 170 -13.26 7.76 -13.69
C VAL A 170 -12.52 6.61 -13.02
N ILE A 171 -11.46 6.91 -12.30
CA ILE A 171 -10.63 5.92 -11.65
C ILE A 171 -10.55 6.21 -10.13
N PRO A 172 -10.40 5.20 -9.28
CA PRO A 172 -10.26 5.40 -7.84
C PRO A 172 -9.08 6.33 -7.51
N ALA A 173 -9.19 7.09 -6.44
CA ALA A 173 -8.09 7.92 -5.95
C ALA A 173 -6.89 7.05 -5.51
N SER A 174 -5.68 7.63 -5.54
CA SER A 174 -4.42 6.90 -5.32
C SER A 174 -4.26 6.30 -3.93
N ASN A 175 -5.02 6.75 -2.97
CA ASN A 175 -5.03 6.25 -1.59
C ASN A 175 -5.98 5.06 -1.36
N HIS A 176 -6.65 4.55 -2.39
CA HIS A 176 -7.52 3.38 -2.32
C HIS A 176 -6.80 2.10 -2.75
N GLY A 177 -7.02 0.99 -2.04
CA GLY A 177 -6.49 -0.33 -2.39
C GLY A 177 -6.95 -0.81 -3.78
N THR A 178 -8.19 -0.52 -4.15
CA THR A 178 -8.72 -0.78 -5.51
C THR A 178 -7.87 -0.12 -6.59
N ARG A 179 -7.38 1.12 -6.35
CA ARG A 179 -6.50 1.81 -7.29
C ARG A 179 -5.16 1.10 -7.44
N GLU A 180 -4.60 0.58 -6.35
CA GLU A 180 -3.33 -0.14 -6.37
C GLU A 180 -3.44 -1.42 -7.22
N VAL A 181 -4.49 -2.22 -7.00
CA VAL A 181 -4.74 -3.45 -7.77
C VAL A 181 -5.05 -3.12 -9.24
N PHE A 182 -5.87 -2.11 -9.50
CA PHE A 182 -6.16 -1.63 -10.86
C PHE A 182 -4.88 -1.19 -11.59
N GLN A 183 -4.02 -0.43 -10.94
CA GLN A 183 -2.73 -0.01 -11.49
C GLN A 183 -1.89 -1.24 -11.87
N GLU A 184 -1.71 -2.18 -10.94
CA GLU A 184 -0.84 -3.34 -11.14
C GLU A 184 -1.40 -4.31 -12.20
N LYS A 185 -2.68 -4.67 -12.12
CA LYS A 185 -3.28 -5.72 -12.95
C LYS A 185 -3.76 -5.24 -14.33
N MET A 186 -4.08 -3.96 -14.45
CA MET A 186 -4.62 -3.42 -15.71
C MET A 186 -3.66 -2.42 -16.35
N VAL A 187 -3.23 -1.41 -15.62
CA VAL A 187 -2.46 -0.32 -16.22
C VAL A 187 -1.02 -0.74 -16.50
N ASP A 188 -0.32 -1.27 -15.50
CA ASP A 188 1.09 -1.71 -15.67
C ASP A 188 1.17 -2.90 -16.64
N ALA A 189 0.26 -3.87 -16.50
CA ALA A 189 0.17 -4.99 -17.44
C ALA A 189 -0.08 -4.51 -18.89
N GLY A 190 -0.94 -3.50 -19.06
CA GLY A 190 -1.19 -2.89 -20.38
C GLY A 190 0.00 -2.10 -20.90
N CYS A 191 0.64 -1.33 -20.05
CA CYS A 191 1.85 -0.54 -20.36
C CYS A 191 2.98 -1.43 -20.88
N GLU A 192 3.18 -2.58 -20.25
CA GLU A 192 4.22 -3.54 -20.61
C GLU A 192 3.97 -4.28 -21.93
N THR A 193 2.79 -4.16 -22.54
CA THR A 193 2.56 -4.67 -23.90
C THR A 193 3.26 -3.85 -24.97
N TYR A 194 3.63 -2.60 -24.67
CA TYR A 194 4.33 -1.71 -25.61
C TYR A 194 5.85 -1.95 -25.55
N ALA A 195 6.39 -2.57 -26.57
CA ALA A 195 7.83 -2.88 -26.65
C ALA A 195 8.73 -1.64 -26.46
N ALA A 196 8.34 -0.49 -27.01
CA ALA A 196 9.05 0.77 -26.84
C ALA A 196 9.10 1.26 -25.38
N ILE A 197 8.04 1.04 -24.59
CA ILE A 197 8.01 1.38 -23.16
C ILE A 197 8.82 0.35 -22.37
N LYS A 198 8.72 -0.92 -22.74
CA LYS A 198 9.42 -2.02 -22.07
C LYS A 198 10.95 -1.86 -22.14
N SER A 199 11.47 -1.25 -23.22
CA SER A 199 12.91 -0.99 -23.42
C SER A 199 13.43 0.27 -22.72
N LEU A 200 12.55 1.09 -22.11
CA LEU A 200 12.98 2.26 -21.33
C LEU A 200 13.70 1.85 -20.04
N ASP A 201 14.52 2.75 -19.53
CA ASP A 201 15.05 2.63 -18.17
C ASP A 201 13.91 2.61 -17.12
N LYS A 202 14.25 2.22 -15.90
CA LYS A 202 13.27 2.00 -14.82
C LYS A 202 12.43 3.24 -14.51
N ASP A 203 13.05 4.43 -14.49
CA ASP A 203 12.37 5.65 -14.09
C ASP A 203 11.52 6.21 -15.24
N ALA A 204 12.02 6.19 -16.46
CA ALA A 204 11.26 6.55 -17.65
C ALA A 204 10.08 5.59 -17.88
N LYS A 205 10.28 4.29 -17.71
CA LYS A 205 9.20 3.30 -17.76
C LYS A 205 8.13 3.57 -16.69
N LYS A 206 8.55 3.79 -15.44
CA LYS A 206 7.63 4.12 -14.35
C LYS A 206 6.82 5.37 -14.69
N LYS A 207 7.48 6.44 -15.15
CA LYS A 207 6.83 7.68 -15.55
C LYS A 207 5.80 7.42 -16.66
N ALA A 208 6.18 6.72 -17.73
CA ALA A 208 5.28 6.39 -18.83
C ALA A 208 4.04 5.61 -18.39
N CYS A 209 4.20 4.62 -17.48
CA CYS A 209 3.10 3.78 -17.02
C CYS A 209 2.22 4.43 -15.94
N THR A 210 2.65 5.52 -15.29
CA THR A 210 1.89 6.14 -14.19
C THR A 210 1.41 7.56 -14.49
N THR A 211 1.82 8.15 -15.62
CA THR A 211 1.37 9.49 -16.01
C THR A 211 0.08 9.39 -16.82
N PHE A 212 -1.02 9.83 -16.23
CA PHE A 212 -2.33 9.77 -16.86
C PHE A 212 -2.73 11.10 -17.45
N ARG A 213 -3.54 11.01 -18.52
CA ARG A 213 -4.16 12.15 -19.16
C ARG A 213 -5.18 12.81 -18.22
N LYS A 214 -5.46 14.11 -18.45
CA LYS A 214 -6.40 14.90 -17.64
C LYS A 214 -7.54 15.51 -18.45
N ASP A 215 -7.59 15.17 -19.73
CA ASP A 215 -8.52 15.76 -20.71
C ASP A 215 -9.74 14.87 -20.99
N ARG A 216 -9.86 13.74 -20.27
CA ARG A 216 -10.96 12.77 -20.44
C ARG A 216 -11.48 12.28 -19.10
#